data_1ed5e61e87afd59087263cb9180bb9d0
#
_entry.id   1ed5e61e87afd59087263cb9180bb9d0
#
_cell.length_a   1.000
_cell.length_b   1.000
_cell.length_c   1.000
_cell.angle_alpha   90.00
_cell.angle_beta   90.00
_cell.angle_gamma   90.00
#
_symmetry.space_group_name_H-M   'P 1'
#
loop_
_entity.id
_entity.type
_entity.pdbx_description
1 polymer ?
#
loop_
_entity_poly.entity_id
_entity_poly.type
_entity_poly.pdbx_seq_one_letter_code
_entity_poly.pdbx_strand_id
1 'polypeptide(L)'
;MTSESTEKYQLKFNPIATAVLVSVHLMALLAFFPFAFSWSAVAVMFFLYWLTASLGICLGYHRYLTHRGFTAPTWLGYTLIFFGTLACQNGPIKWVGQHRMHHAGSDTPEDPHSAKKGFWWAHLNWMFFTHSR
;
A
#
# COMPACT_ATOMS: atom_id res chain seq x y z
N MET A 1 -8.52 38.69 -10.42
CA MET A 1 -8.32 37.60 -9.46
C MET A 1 -9.09 36.41 -9.99
N THR A 2 -8.44 35.59 -10.79
CA THR A 2 -9.02 34.35 -11.36
C THR A 2 -9.10 33.31 -10.27
N SER A 3 -10.31 32.82 -9.99
CA SER A 3 -10.52 31.68 -9.12
C SER A 3 -9.87 30.46 -9.76
N GLU A 4 -8.66 30.12 -9.32
CA GLU A 4 -8.11 28.80 -9.56
C GLU A 4 -9.07 27.79 -8.94
N SER A 5 -9.76 27.08 -9.82
CA SER A 5 -10.57 25.94 -9.43
C SER A 5 -9.65 24.94 -8.76
N THR A 6 -9.74 24.82 -7.44
CA THR A 6 -9.16 23.70 -6.69
C THR A 6 -9.81 22.44 -7.24
N GLU A 7 -9.13 21.77 -8.17
CA GLU A 7 -9.55 20.46 -8.68
C GLU A 7 -9.60 19.50 -7.49
N LYS A 8 -10.80 19.30 -6.96
CA LYS A 8 -11.03 18.37 -5.86
C LYS A 8 -10.77 16.96 -6.38
N TYR A 9 -9.93 16.22 -5.70
CA TYR A 9 -9.78 14.79 -5.94
C TYR A 9 -11.14 14.09 -5.90
N GLN A 10 -11.45 13.36 -6.96
CA GLN A 10 -12.65 12.53 -7.01
C GLN A 10 -12.34 11.15 -6.46
N LEU A 11 -13.13 10.75 -5.46
CA LEU A 11 -13.11 9.39 -4.93
C LEU A 11 -14.07 8.53 -5.75
N LYS A 12 -13.54 7.57 -6.47
CA LYS A 12 -14.34 6.60 -7.22
C LYS A 12 -14.21 5.23 -6.58
N PHE A 13 -15.35 4.63 -6.22
CA PHE A 13 -15.36 3.27 -5.68
C PHE A 13 -14.73 2.28 -6.66
N ASN A 14 -13.87 1.40 -6.13
CA ASN A 14 -13.17 0.38 -6.91
C ASN A 14 -13.65 -1.02 -6.52
N PRO A 15 -14.62 -1.59 -7.26
CA PRO A 15 -15.18 -2.89 -6.92
C PRO A 15 -14.16 -4.03 -7.01
N ILE A 16 -13.19 -3.93 -7.92
CA ILE A 16 -12.16 -4.96 -8.08
C ILE A 16 -11.24 -4.99 -6.86
N ALA A 17 -10.71 -3.83 -6.44
CA ALA A 17 -9.86 -3.75 -5.26
C ALA A 17 -10.63 -4.20 -4.01
N THR A 18 -11.89 -3.81 -3.89
CA THR A 18 -12.78 -4.24 -2.79
C THR A 18 -12.95 -5.75 -2.78
N ALA A 19 -13.28 -6.35 -3.92
CA ALA A 19 -13.46 -7.79 -4.03
C ALA A 19 -12.19 -8.56 -3.66
N VAL A 20 -11.02 -8.11 -4.14
CA VAL A 20 -9.73 -8.72 -3.80
C VAL A 20 -9.46 -8.62 -2.31
N LEU A 21 -9.59 -7.44 -1.71
CA LEU A 21 -9.34 -7.23 -0.28
C LEU A 21 -10.28 -8.10 0.59
N VAL A 22 -11.57 -8.10 0.29
CA VAL A 22 -12.54 -8.92 1.01
C VAL A 22 -12.22 -10.40 0.86
N SER A 23 -11.91 -10.87 -0.35
CA SER A 23 -11.57 -12.28 -0.59
C SER A 23 -10.35 -12.73 0.19
N VAL A 24 -9.28 -11.91 0.23
CA VAL A 24 -8.07 -12.23 0.99
C VAL A 24 -8.37 -12.31 2.49
N HIS A 25 -9.17 -11.40 3.04
CA HIS A 25 -9.56 -11.45 4.45
C HIS A 25 -10.42 -12.68 4.77
N LEU A 26 -11.37 -13.04 3.90
CA LEU A 26 -12.17 -14.24 4.07
C LEU A 26 -11.31 -15.51 4.01
N MET A 27 -10.37 -15.58 3.07
CA MET A 27 -9.42 -16.70 3.00
C MET A 27 -8.53 -16.79 4.25
N ALA A 28 -8.12 -15.65 4.81
CA ALA A 28 -7.31 -15.63 6.02
C ALA A 28 -8.04 -16.25 7.23
N LEU A 29 -9.39 -16.25 7.26
CA LEU A 29 -10.15 -16.91 8.32
C LEU A 29 -9.94 -18.43 8.33
N LEU A 30 -9.54 -19.05 7.21
CA LEU A 30 -9.22 -20.47 7.16
C LEU A 30 -8.05 -20.83 8.09
N ALA A 31 -7.16 -19.88 8.40
CA ALA A 31 -6.05 -20.11 9.33
C ALA A 31 -6.49 -20.46 10.77
N PHE A 32 -7.72 -20.13 11.14
CA PHE A 32 -8.30 -20.49 12.45
C PHE A 32 -8.78 -21.96 12.53
N PHE A 33 -8.82 -22.67 11.42
CA PHE A 33 -9.18 -24.08 11.43
C PHE A 33 -7.95 -24.97 11.67
N PRO A 34 -8.06 -26.01 12.55
CA PRO A 34 -6.91 -26.87 12.88
C PRO A 34 -6.25 -27.54 11.67
N PHE A 35 -7.00 -27.88 10.65
CA PHE A 35 -6.46 -28.53 9.45
C PHE A 35 -5.56 -27.59 8.60
N ALA A 36 -5.72 -26.28 8.73
CA ALA A 36 -4.95 -25.28 7.98
C ALA A 36 -3.73 -24.76 8.79
N PHE A 37 -3.63 -25.10 10.06
CA PHE A 37 -2.57 -24.62 10.92
C PHE A 37 -1.30 -25.49 10.80
N SER A 38 -0.15 -24.84 10.62
CA SER A 38 1.15 -25.48 10.80
C SER A 38 2.21 -24.45 11.23
N TRP A 39 3.14 -24.84 12.06
CA TRP A 39 4.24 -23.97 12.49
C TRP A 39 5.17 -23.57 11.35
N SER A 40 5.35 -24.45 10.36
CA SER A 40 6.09 -24.10 9.13
C SER A 40 5.40 -23.02 8.32
N ALA A 41 4.06 -23.06 8.20
CA ALA A 41 3.30 -22.00 7.55
C ALA A 41 3.43 -20.65 8.29
N VAL A 42 3.42 -20.67 9.61
CA VAL A 42 3.64 -19.48 10.44
C VAL A 42 5.05 -18.90 10.20
N ALA A 43 6.08 -19.75 10.17
CA ALA A 43 7.44 -19.30 9.89
C ALA A 43 7.57 -18.70 8.48
N VAL A 44 6.97 -19.35 7.47
CA VAL A 44 6.94 -18.83 6.09
C VAL A 44 6.19 -17.50 6.03
N MET A 45 5.06 -17.36 6.73
CA MET A 45 4.30 -16.11 6.80
C MET A 45 5.18 -14.96 7.34
N PHE A 46 5.90 -15.14 8.43
CA PHE A 46 6.78 -14.10 8.97
C PHE A 46 7.95 -13.80 8.04
N PHE A 47 8.52 -14.81 7.41
CA PHE A 47 9.58 -14.61 6.41
C PHE A 47 9.08 -13.80 5.20
N LEU A 48 7.94 -14.16 4.63
CA LEU A 48 7.35 -13.44 3.50
C LEU A 48 6.92 -12.03 3.91
N TYR A 49 6.37 -11.84 5.11
CA TYR A 49 6.05 -10.52 5.62
C TYR A 49 7.31 -9.63 5.71
N TRP A 50 8.39 -10.14 6.29
CA TRP A 50 9.67 -9.44 6.35
C TRP A 50 10.20 -9.11 4.95
N LEU A 51 10.18 -10.07 4.03
CA LEU A 51 10.67 -9.91 2.67
C LEU A 51 9.86 -8.83 1.91
N THR A 52 8.55 -8.93 1.94
CA THR A 52 7.68 -8.07 1.12
C THR A 52 7.42 -6.72 1.78
N ALA A 53 7.06 -6.68 3.06
CA ALA A 53 6.75 -5.43 3.74
C ALA A 53 8.02 -4.65 4.11
N SER A 54 9.02 -5.30 4.74
CA SER A 54 10.21 -4.57 5.19
C SER A 54 11.17 -4.27 4.05
N LEU A 55 11.62 -5.29 3.30
CA LEU A 55 12.56 -5.07 2.20
C LEU A 55 11.86 -4.48 0.96
N GLY A 56 10.68 -4.99 0.60
CA GLY A 56 9.98 -4.54 -0.59
C GLY A 56 9.34 -3.16 -0.42
N ILE A 57 8.40 -3.02 0.50
CA ILE A 57 7.66 -1.76 0.67
C ILE A 57 8.49 -0.72 1.41
N CYS A 58 8.96 -1.01 2.64
CA CYS A 58 9.62 0.01 3.44
C CYS A 58 10.99 0.41 2.87
N LEU A 59 11.82 -0.53 2.46
CA LEU A 59 13.13 -0.21 1.91
C LEU A 59 13.07 0.12 0.42
N GLY A 60 12.39 -0.70 -0.39
CA GLY A 60 12.32 -0.55 -1.84
C GLY A 60 11.44 0.62 -2.28
N TYR A 61 10.13 0.54 -2.04
CA TYR A 61 9.21 1.57 -2.54
C TYR A 61 9.32 2.87 -1.77
N HIS A 62 9.34 2.81 -0.44
CA HIS A 62 9.35 3.99 0.40
C HIS A 62 10.72 4.68 0.40
N ARG A 63 11.75 4.06 0.95
CA ARG A 63 13.05 4.73 1.12
C ARG A 63 13.86 4.87 -0.17
N TYR A 64 13.90 3.84 -1.03
CA TYR A 64 14.70 3.89 -2.24
C TYR A 64 14.03 4.66 -3.37
N LEU A 65 12.78 4.29 -3.78
CA LEU A 65 12.11 4.94 -4.90
C LEU A 65 11.50 6.30 -4.55
N THR A 66 10.80 6.41 -3.42
CA THR A 66 10.07 7.65 -3.09
C THR A 66 11.00 8.71 -2.54
N HIS A 67 11.71 8.39 -1.47
CA HIS A 67 12.53 9.35 -0.74
C HIS A 67 13.97 9.48 -1.24
N ARG A 68 14.43 8.52 -2.06
CA ARG A 68 15.82 8.46 -2.54
C ARG A 68 16.82 8.59 -1.38
N GLY A 69 16.48 7.97 -0.24
CA GLY A 69 17.22 8.12 1.02
C GLY A 69 18.57 7.37 1.04
N PHE A 70 18.86 6.58 0.01
CA PHE A 70 20.15 5.92 -0.20
C PHE A 70 20.33 5.57 -1.67
N THR A 71 21.58 5.30 -2.07
CA THR A 71 21.94 4.77 -3.38
C THR A 71 22.23 3.27 -3.27
N ALA A 72 21.90 2.52 -4.30
CA ALA A 72 22.15 1.10 -4.37
C ALA A 72 22.60 0.69 -5.78
N PRO A 73 23.37 -0.38 -5.93
CA PRO A 73 23.62 -0.98 -7.24
C PRO A 73 22.30 -1.33 -7.93
N THR A 74 22.27 -1.23 -9.24
CA THR A 74 21.05 -1.40 -10.04
C THR A 74 20.34 -2.74 -9.76
N TRP A 75 21.09 -3.83 -9.66
CA TRP A 75 20.52 -5.15 -9.37
C TRP A 75 19.81 -5.18 -8.01
N LEU A 76 20.38 -4.55 -6.97
CA LEU A 76 19.77 -4.50 -5.64
C LEU A 76 18.50 -3.64 -5.66
N GLY A 77 18.52 -2.50 -6.37
CA GLY A 77 17.35 -1.68 -6.57
C GLY A 77 16.19 -2.45 -7.19
N TYR A 78 16.45 -3.19 -8.28
CA TYR A 78 15.42 -4.03 -8.90
C TYR A 78 14.94 -5.16 -8.00
N THR A 79 15.82 -5.79 -7.23
CA THR A 79 15.45 -6.84 -6.27
C THR A 79 14.48 -6.30 -5.20
N LEU A 80 14.80 -5.14 -4.63
CA LEU A 80 13.92 -4.50 -3.63
C LEU A 80 12.56 -4.12 -4.22
N ILE A 81 12.55 -3.59 -5.44
CA ILE A 81 11.31 -3.26 -6.17
C ILE A 81 10.48 -4.53 -6.43
N PHE A 82 11.13 -5.61 -6.87
CA PHE A 82 10.46 -6.89 -7.08
C PHE A 82 9.80 -7.41 -5.81
N PHE A 83 10.48 -7.38 -4.67
CA PHE A 83 9.88 -7.77 -3.39
C PHE A 83 8.68 -6.89 -3.03
N GLY A 84 8.73 -5.60 -3.35
CA GLY A 84 7.60 -4.70 -3.18
C GLY A 84 6.38 -5.08 -4.02
N THR A 85 6.59 -5.59 -5.25
CA THR A 85 5.46 -6.05 -6.08
C THR A 85 4.75 -7.26 -5.48
N LEU A 86 5.47 -8.13 -4.78
CA LEU A 86 4.91 -9.30 -4.11
C LEU A 86 4.02 -8.96 -2.91
N ALA A 87 4.13 -7.74 -2.37
CA ALA A 87 3.25 -7.27 -1.30
C ALA A 87 1.81 -6.97 -1.75
N CYS A 88 1.52 -7.01 -3.05
CA CYS A 88 0.21 -6.74 -3.63
C CYS A 88 -0.39 -5.36 -3.29
N GLN A 89 0.46 -4.37 -2.98
CA GLN A 89 0.07 -3.00 -2.64
C GLN A 89 0.11 -2.04 -3.84
N ASN A 90 -0.26 -2.48 -5.02
CA ASN A 90 -0.08 -1.82 -6.32
C ASN A 90 1.36 -1.88 -6.87
N GLY A 91 1.49 -1.52 -8.14
CA GLY A 91 2.82 -1.38 -8.78
C GLY A 91 3.60 -0.18 -8.25
N PRO A 92 4.92 -0.16 -8.45
CA PRO A 92 5.82 0.83 -7.86
C PRO A 92 5.47 2.28 -8.23
N ILE A 93 5.09 2.53 -9.48
CA ILE A 93 4.76 3.90 -9.94
C ILE A 93 3.52 4.43 -9.21
N LYS A 94 2.46 3.62 -9.11
CA LYS A 94 1.21 4.02 -8.45
C LYS A 94 1.43 4.18 -6.95
N TRP A 95 2.16 3.27 -6.32
CA TRP A 95 2.47 3.33 -4.89
C TRP A 95 3.26 4.60 -4.55
N VAL A 96 4.33 4.87 -5.30
CA VAL A 96 5.16 6.08 -5.13
C VAL A 96 4.35 7.35 -5.35
N GLY A 97 3.48 7.36 -6.37
CA GLY A 97 2.60 8.49 -6.64
C GLY A 97 1.66 8.78 -5.48
N GLN A 98 0.96 7.76 -4.96
CA GLN A 98 0.07 7.91 -3.81
C GLN A 98 0.81 8.35 -2.55
N HIS A 99 2.00 7.81 -2.31
CA HIS A 99 2.80 8.17 -1.14
C HIS A 99 3.30 9.62 -1.20
N ARG A 100 3.67 10.10 -2.39
CA ARG A 100 4.02 11.53 -2.58
C ARG A 100 2.83 12.45 -2.41
N MET A 101 1.64 12.02 -2.83
CA MET A 101 0.39 12.77 -2.57
C MET A 101 0.12 12.89 -1.07
N HIS A 102 0.31 11.78 -0.33
CA HIS A 102 0.20 11.80 1.13
C HIS A 102 1.18 12.80 1.75
N HIS A 103 2.46 12.78 1.39
CA HIS A 103 3.43 13.74 1.92
C HIS A 103 3.13 15.19 1.56
N ALA A 104 2.66 15.44 0.34
CA ALA A 104 2.33 16.80 -0.10
C ALA A 104 1.09 17.38 0.59
N GLY A 105 0.12 16.52 0.94
CA GLY A 105 -1.15 16.91 1.52
C GLY A 105 -1.43 16.26 2.87
N SER A 106 -0.40 15.89 3.63
CA SER A 106 -0.56 15.17 4.89
C SER A 106 -1.56 15.86 5.81
N ASP A 107 -2.55 15.10 6.30
CA ASP A 107 -3.62 15.57 7.17
C ASP A 107 -4.54 16.67 6.59
N THR A 108 -4.48 16.91 5.30
CA THR A 108 -5.45 17.77 4.59
C THR A 108 -6.55 16.93 3.94
N PRO A 109 -7.61 17.55 3.35
CA PRO A 109 -8.62 16.83 2.56
C PRO A 109 -8.06 16.07 1.35
N GLU A 110 -6.92 16.49 0.82
CA GLU A 110 -6.23 15.91 -0.32
C GLU A 110 -5.43 14.65 0.02
N ASP A 111 -5.18 14.39 1.31
CA ASP A 111 -4.50 13.18 1.76
C ASP A 111 -5.39 11.95 1.53
N PRO A 112 -4.94 10.98 0.70
CA PRO A 112 -5.73 9.78 0.40
C PRO A 112 -6.18 9.01 1.64
N HIS A 113 -5.33 8.93 2.64
CA HIS A 113 -5.56 8.12 3.86
C HIS A 113 -5.39 8.91 5.15
N SER A 114 -5.80 10.19 5.14
CA SER A 114 -5.72 11.08 6.30
C SER A 114 -6.30 10.46 7.57
N ALA A 115 -5.51 10.47 8.64
CA ALA A 115 -5.93 10.03 9.97
C ALA A 115 -7.08 10.88 10.55
N LYS A 116 -7.22 12.13 10.08
CA LYS A 116 -8.32 13.03 10.48
C LYS A 116 -9.70 12.54 10.02
N LYS A 117 -9.76 11.66 9.03
CA LYS A 117 -11.00 11.02 8.58
C LYS A 117 -11.41 9.81 9.45
N GLY A 118 -10.63 9.53 10.50
CA GLY A 118 -10.86 8.46 11.46
C GLY A 118 -10.09 7.18 11.16
N PHE A 119 -10.02 6.32 12.19
CA PHE A 119 -9.21 5.08 12.17
C PHE A 119 -9.54 4.16 10.98
N TRP A 120 -10.82 3.87 10.78
CA TRP A 120 -11.24 2.95 9.70
C TRP A 120 -10.91 3.47 8.31
N TRP A 121 -11.05 4.79 8.11
CA TRP A 121 -10.65 5.40 6.85
C TRP A 121 -9.15 5.25 6.62
N ALA A 122 -8.34 5.72 7.54
CA ALA A 122 -6.89 5.71 7.41
C ALA A 122 -6.30 4.29 7.31
N HIS A 123 -6.92 3.31 7.97
CA HIS A 123 -6.44 1.94 8.01
C HIS A 123 -6.86 1.11 6.79
N LEU A 124 -8.12 1.16 6.39
CA LEU A 124 -8.70 0.22 5.43
C LEU A 124 -9.54 0.89 4.33
N ASN A 125 -10.50 1.76 4.70
CA ASN A 125 -11.56 2.17 3.78
C ASN A 125 -11.03 2.93 2.56
N TRP A 126 -9.96 3.69 2.68
CA TRP A 126 -9.37 4.43 1.58
C TRP A 126 -8.93 3.53 0.40
N MET A 127 -8.61 2.26 0.67
CA MET A 127 -8.21 1.29 -0.35
C MET A 127 -9.36 0.83 -1.25
N PHE A 128 -10.61 1.03 -0.81
CA PHE A 128 -11.80 0.73 -1.62
C PHE A 128 -12.07 1.76 -2.71
N PHE A 129 -11.29 2.85 -2.74
CA PHE A 129 -11.49 3.95 -3.67
C PHE A 129 -10.23 4.20 -4.50
N THR A 130 -10.43 4.62 -5.73
CA THR A 130 -9.38 5.22 -6.54
C THR A 130 -9.43 6.74 -6.40
N HIS A 131 -8.26 7.32 -6.28
CA HIS A 131 -8.08 8.77 -6.27
C HIS A 131 -7.67 9.18 -7.68
N SER A 132 -8.51 9.97 -8.35
CA SER A 132 -8.22 10.56 -9.67
C SER A 132 -8.27 12.09 -9.57
N ARG A 133 -7.40 12.73 -10.29
CA ARG A 133 -7.52 14.16 -10.62
C ARG A 133 -8.38 14.32 -11.85
#